data_faa0d683e455e15a2d0cd755e70c4f46
#
_entry.id   faa0d683e455e15a2d0cd755e70c4f46
#
_cell.length_a   1.000
_cell.length_b   1.000
_cell.length_c   1.000
_cell.angle_alpha   90.00
_cell.angle_beta   90.00
_cell.angle_gamma   90.00
#
_symmetry.space_group_name_H-M   'P 1'
#
loop_
_entity.id
_entity.type
_entity.pdbx_description
1 polymer ?
#
loop_
_entity_poly.entity_id
_entity_poly.type
_entity_poly.pdbx_seq_one_letter_code
_entity_poly.pdbx_strand_id
1 'polypeptide(L)'
;MGQAASGSEPELICITVAASYQRAVRLGFRIRARGFCVPTLGEIVNQQVREGELYEKLDRNRIRCYACGHCCPIPEGQPGVCKVRYNKGGTLYVPWGYVGGVQCDPIEKKPFFHAHPGALAYSFGMLGCDLHCAYCQNWVTSQALRDPNAVSPPLEASPQALVKDALRQGAKVLVSTYNEPLITSEWAVAVFKEAKAAGLMTGFVSNGNGTPQVLEYLRPWIDLYKVDLKSFSDRHYHELGGRIGPILDTIRRLHRMGIWLEIVTLLIPGFNDSEDELRGLTDFLASVSPDIPWHITAFHKDYKMEDPDNTRPEDLLRAAEIGKQAGLRYVYAGNLPGMVGDQENTRCHNCGDTVIRRQSYFVEDYRLTPEGCCPSCNSRIAGRWASKFDGQITDRPFLPRRRSLVNILN
;
A
#
# COMPACT_ATOMS: atom_id res chain seq x y z
N MET A 1 34.39 18.78 -52.09
CA MET A 1 34.81 19.02 -50.72
C MET A 1 33.58 19.42 -49.91
N GLY A 2 32.95 18.51 -49.26
CA GLY A 2 31.76 18.73 -48.46
C GLY A 2 31.93 17.95 -47.16
N GLN A 3 31.90 18.64 -46.04
CA GLN A 3 31.99 18.05 -44.71
C GLN A 3 30.61 17.65 -44.22
N ALA A 4 30.54 16.47 -43.68
CA ALA A 4 29.39 15.90 -43.00
C ALA A 4 29.15 16.63 -41.67
N ALA A 5 27.90 17.00 -41.40
CA ALA A 5 27.43 17.41 -40.09
C ALA A 5 26.98 16.18 -39.30
N SER A 6 27.61 15.96 -38.17
CA SER A 6 27.32 14.93 -37.20
C SER A 6 25.99 15.20 -36.50
N GLY A 7 25.15 14.18 -36.43
CA GLY A 7 23.94 14.20 -35.60
C GLY A 7 24.29 14.15 -34.10
N SER A 8 23.75 15.08 -33.37
CA SER A 8 23.76 15.07 -31.90
C SER A 8 22.39 15.43 -31.38
N GLU A 9 21.87 14.53 -30.53
CA GLU A 9 21.06 14.81 -29.36
C GLU A 9 19.57 15.15 -29.49
N PRO A 10 18.69 14.12 -29.55
CA PRO A 10 17.29 14.29 -29.10
C PRO A 10 17.06 14.09 -27.59
N GLU A 11 17.99 13.44 -26.87
CA GLU A 11 17.72 13.06 -25.46
C GLU A 11 17.81 14.22 -24.44
N LEU A 12 18.72 15.16 -24.60
CA LEU A 12 18.89 16.27 -23.65
C LEU A 12 17.75 17.31 -23.71
N ILE A 13 17.10 17.45 -24.87
CA ILE A 13 16.00 18.40 -25.04
C ILE A 13 14.72 17.92 -24.34
N CYS A 14 14.51 16.61 -24.26
CA CYS A 14 13.31 16.03 -23.63
C CYS A 14 13.31 16.22 -22.10
N ILE A 15 14.45 16.11 -21.43
CA ILE A 15 14.60 16.28 -19.97
C ILE A 15 14.39 17.75 -19.57
N THR A 16 14.88 18.69 -20.36
CA THR A 16 14.75 20.13 -20.09
C THR A 16 13.31 20.63 -20.28
N VAL A 17 12.58 20.07 -21.25
CA VAL A 17 11.17 20.41 -21.50
C VAL A 17 10.25 19.88 -20.40
N ALA A 18 10.48 18.68 -19.91
CA ALA A 18 9.67 18.10 -18.82
C ALA A 18 9.80 18.89 -17.51
N ALA A 19 11.02 19.31 -17.13
CA ALA A 19 11.27 20.11 -15.95
C ALA A 19 10.66 21.51 -16.04
N SER A 20 10.69 22.13 -17.23
CA SER A 20 10.09 23.45 -17.50
C SER A 20 8.56 23.38 -17.52
N TYR A 21 7.98 22.28 -18.04
CA TYR A 21 6.54 22.03 -18.05
C TYR A 21 5.97 21.86 -16.63
N GLN A 22 6.64 21.10 -15.75
CA GLN A 22 6.23 20.95 -14.35
C GLN A 22 6.23 22.29 -13.60
N ARG A 23 7.17 23.17 -13.90
CA ARG A 23 7.24 24.50 -13.29
C ARG A 23 6.12 25.43 -13.78
N ALA A 24 5.77 25.32 -15.05
CA ALA A 24 4.71 26.12 -15.69
C ALA A 24 3.30 25.69 -15.25
N VAL A 25 3.05 24.39 -15.11
CA VAL A 25 1.77 23.84 -14.61
C VAL A 25 1.53 24.26 -13.16
N ARG A 26 2.58 24.24 -12.30
CA ARG A 26 2.48 24.74 -10.91
C ARG A 26 2.16 26.24 -10.80
N LEU A 27 2.45 27.01 -11.84
CA LEU A 27 2.23 28.46 -11.90
C LEU A 27 0.94 28.83 -12.66
N GLY A 28 0.10 27.85 -13.02
CA GLY A 28 -1.19 28.10 -13.69
C GLY A 28 -1.10 28.59 -15.13
N PHE A 29 0.06 28.49 -15.79
CA PHE A 29 0.23 28.88 -17.16
C PHE A 29 -0.24 27.80 -18.15
N ARG A 30 -1.24 28.11 -18.97
CA ARG A 30 -1.58 27.32 -20.16
C ARG A 30 -0.55 27.58 -21.28
N ILE A 31 0.47 26.73 -21.36
CA ILE A 31 1.42 26.80 -22.46
C ILE A 31 0.82 26.09 -23.68
N ARG A 32 0.35 26.83 -24.66
CA ARG A 32 0.12 26.35 -26.02
C ARG A 32 1.47 26.32 -26.77
N ALA A 33 2.20 25.20 -26.61
CA ALA A 33 3.36 24.95 -27.48
C ALA A 33 2.83 24.51 -28.85
N ARG A 34 3.02 25.34 -29.89
CA ARG A 34 2.77 24.96 -31.28
C ARG A 34 3.81 23.90 -31.67
N GLY A 35 3.37 22.67 -31.91
CA GLY A 35 4.15 21.65 -32.63
C GLY A 35 4.76 20.51 -31.84
N PHE A 36 4.67 20.47 -30.50
CA PHE A 36 5.10 19.29 -29.73
C PHE A 36 3.87 18.64 -29.07
N CYS A 37 3.55 17.42 -29.47
CA CYS A 37 2.57 16.60 -28.80
C CYS A 37 3.23 16.05 -27.52
N VAL A 38 2.93 16.66 -26.37
CA VAL A 38 3.36 16.10 -25.07
C VAL A 38 2.51 14.86 -24.82
N PRO A 39 3.11 13.66 -24.64
CA PRO A 39 2.35 12.45 -24.42
C PRO A 39 1.53 12.57 -23.14
N THR A 40 0.32 12.05 -23.16
CA THR A 40 -0.52 11.93 -21.97
C THR A 40 0.09 10.93 -20.98
N LEU A 41 -0.28 11.03 -19.70
CA LEU A 41 0.18 10.06 -18.69
C LEU A 41 -0.17 8.61 -19.09
N GLY A 42 -1.35 8.40 -19.70
CA GLY A 42 -1.75 7.09 -20.22
C GLY A 42 -0.84 6.57 -21.34
N GLU A 43 -0.42 7.43 -22.27
CA GLU A 43 0.52 7.06 -23.33
C GLU A 43 1.90 6.71 -22.76
N ILE A 44 2.40 7.46 -21.77
CA ILE A 44 3.67 7.17 -21.10
C ILE A 44 3.60 5.81 -20.39
N VAL A 45 2.56 5.57 -19.61
CA VAL A 45 2.38 4.31 -18.87
C VAL A 45 2.22 3.12 -19.83
N ASN A 46 1.55 3.29 -20.95
CA ASN A 46 1.37 2.25 -21.97
C ASN A 46 2.66 1.87 -22.72
N GLN A 47 3.71 2.65 -22.61
CA GLN A 47 5.05 2.30 -23.11
C GLN A 47 5.84 1.48 -22.07
N GLN A 48 5.48 1.55 -20.81
CA GLN A 48 6.12 0.87 -19.67
C GLN A 48 5.29 -0.33 -19.23
N VAL A 49 5.17 -1.33 -20.10
CA VAL A 49 4.35 -2.52 -19.88
C VAL A 49 5.06 -3.78 -20.36
N ARG A 50 4.61 -4.93 -19.86
CA ARG A 50 4.96 -6.25 -20.39
C ARG A 50 3.74 -7.16 -20.44
N GLU A 51 3.86 -8.35 -21.04
CA GLU A 51 2.85 -9.40 -20.97
C GLU A 51 2.65 -9.83 -19.51
N GLY A 52 1.39 -9.93 -19.09
CA GLY A 52 0.99 -10.35 -17.76
C GLY A 52 0.84 -11.85 -17.63
N GLU A 53 0.77 -12.34 -16.38
CA GLU A 53 0.67 -13.77 -16.06
C GLU A 53 -0.70 -14.14 -15.46
N LEU A 54 -1.43 -13.16 -14.90
CA LEU A 54 -2.67 -13.37 -14.14
C LEU A 54 -3.90 -13.18 -15.03
N TYR A 55 -4.07 -14.02 -16.05
CA TYR A 55 -5.25 -13.98 -16.92
C TYR A 55 -5.53 -15.32 -17.63
N GLU A 56 -6.73 -15.44 -18.18
CA GLU A 56 -7.10 -16.47 -19.15
C GLU A 56 -7.59 -15.86 -20.44
N LYS A 57 -7.44 -16.59 -21.55
CA LYS A 57 -8.00 -16.21 -22.85
C LYS A 57 -9.46 -16.63 -22.94
N LEU A 58 -10.29 -15.75 -23.49
CA LEU A 58 -11.70 -15.97 -23.78
C LEU A 58 -11.95 -15.87 -25.29
N ASP A 59 -13.17 -16.20 -25.72
CA ASP A 59 -13.56 -16.07 -27.12
C ASP A 59 -13.44 -14.64 -27.64
N ARG A 60 -13.25 -14.49 -28.93
CA ARG A 60 -13.21 -13.21 -29.67
C ARG A 60 -12.12 -12.26 -29.16
N ASN A 61 -10.94 -12.77 -28.95
CA ASN A 61 -9.78 -12.01 -28.42
C ASN A 61 -10.04 -11.29 -27.07
N ARG A 62 -11.06 -11.67 -26.32
CA ARG A 62 -11.25 -11.21 -24.95
C ARG A 62 -10.31 -11.97 -24.01
N ILE A 63 -10.03 -11.37 -22.89
CA ILE A 63 -9.30 -12.01 -21.79
C ILE A 63 -10.06 -11.79 -20.49
N ARG A 64 -9.83 -12.66 -19.48
CA ARG A 64 -10.26 -12.42 -18.11
C ARG A 64 -9.05 -12.24 -17.22
N CYS A 65 -8.96 -11.08 -16.57
CA CYS A 65 -7.88 -10.76 -15.64
C CYS A 65 -8.20 -11.25 -14.23
N TYR A 66 -7.21 -11.83 -13.54
CA TYR A 66 -7.35 -12.38 -12.18
C TYR A 66 -6.53 -11.64 -11.12
N ALA A 67 -6.02 -10.45 -11.39
CA ALA A 67 -5.23 -9.70 -10.42
C ALA A 67 -6.05 -9.20 -9.22
N CYS A 68 -7.34 -8.91 -9.42
CA CYS A 68 -8.23 -8.47 -8.35
C CYS A 68 -9.63 -9.05 -8.49
N GLY A 69 -10.44 -8.96 -7.43
CA GLY A 69 -11.78 -9.53 -7.33
C GLY A 69 -12.81 -9.03 -8.35
N HIS A 70 -12.46 -8.02 -9.15
CA HIS A 70 -13.30 -7.63 -10.30
C HIS A 70 -13.33 -8.69 -11.41
N CYS A 71 -12.29 -9.52 -11.52
CA CYS A 71 -12.19 -10.55 -12.56
C CYS A 71 -12.59 -10.04 -13.94
N CYS A 72 -12.08 -8.85 -14.33
CA CYS A 72 -12.53 -8.11 -15.52
C CYS A 72 -12.50 -8.97 -16.78
N PRO A 73 -13.64 -9.15 -17.50
CA PRO A 73 -13.63 -9.62 -18.87
C PRO A 73 -13.25 -8.44 -19.77
N ILE A 74 -11.98 -8.39 -20.21
CA ILE A 74 -11.41 -7.24 -20.93
C ILE A 74 -11.51 -7.50 -22.44
N PRO A 75 -12.31 -6.72 -23.20
CA PRO A 75 -12.35 -6.78 -24.66
C PRO A 75 -11.02 -6.35 -25.29
N GLU A 76 -10.83 -6.71 -26.55
CA GLU A 76 -9.71 -6.24 -27.38
C GLU A 76 -9.60 -4.72 -27.34
N GLY A 77 -8.37 -4.21 -27.16
CA GLY A 77 -8.07 -2.78 -27.15
C GLY A 77 -8.55 -2.02 -25.90
N GLN A 78 -9.15 -2.69 -24.90
CA GLN A 78 -9.72 -2.04 -23.72
C GLN A 78 -8.90 -2.29 -22.47
N PRO A 79 -8.90 -1.36 -21.49
CA PRO A 79 -8.36 -1.58 -20.16
C PRO A 79 -9.39 -2.21 -19.23
N GLY A 80 -8.90 -2.88 -18.17
CA GLY A 80 -9.71 -3.25 -17.01
C GLY A 80 -10.13 -2.05 -16.16
N VAL A 81 -10.91 -2.31 -15.09
CA VAL A 81 -11.40 -1.29 -14.15
C VAL A 81 -10.25 -0.44 -13.57
N CYS A 82 -9.09 -1.03 -13.32
CA CYS A 82 -7.92 -0.35 -12.76
C CYS A 82 -7.21 0.64 -13.73
N LYS A 83 -7.54 0.62 -15.03
CA LYS A 83 -6.98 1.47 -16.10
C LYS A 83 -5.51 1.21 -16.47
N VAL A 84 -4.82 0.32 -15.80
CA VAL A 84 -3.38 0.02 -16.03
C VAL A 84 -3.12 -1.37 -16.61
N ARG A 85 -4.09 -2.25 -16.58
CA ARG A 85 -4.04 -3.59 -17.18
C ARG A 85 -4.99 -3.60 -18.38
N TYR A 86 -4.49 -3.96 -19.55
CA TYR A 86 -5.27 -3.88 -20.78
C TYR A 86 -5.04 -5.07 -21.70
N ASN A 87 -5.98 -5.31 -22.59
CA ASN A 87 -5.93 -6.36 -23.60
C ASN A 87 -5.44 -5.79 -24.94
N LYS A 88 -4.45 -6.45 -25.53
CA LYS A 88 -3.97 -6.17 -26.90
C LYS A 88 -3.72 -7.51 -27.60
N GLY A 89 -4.48 -7.78 -28.67
CA GLY A 89 -4.35 -9.01 -29.46
C GLY A 89 -4.71 -10.29 -28.68
N GLY A 90 -5.63 -10.23 -27.69
CA GLY A 90 -5.97 -11.38 -26.83
C GLY A 90 -4.88 -11.69 -25.80
N THR A 91 -3.97 -10.75 -25.53
CA THR A 91 -2.88 -10.84 -24.56
C THR A 91 -3.02 -9.74 -23.53
N LEU A 92 -2.88 -10.07 -22.25
CA LEU A 92 -2.89 -9.08 -21.18
C LEU A 92 -1.54 -8.36 -21.12
N TYR A 93 -1.57 -7.02 -21.05
CA TYR A 93 -0.41 -6.19 -20.75
C TYR A 93 -0.57 -5.53 -19.39
N VAL A 94 0.52 -5.48 -18.62
CA VAL A 94 0.55 -5.02 -17.22
C VAL A 94 1.67 -3.99 -17.00
N PRO A 95 1.52 -3.08 -16.02
CA PRO A 95 2.55 -2.09 -15.68
C PRO A 95 3.89 -2.73 -15.37
N TRP A 96 4.97 -2.13 -15.89
CA TRP A 96 6.32 -2.65 -15.72
C TRP A 96 7.39 -1.57 -15.79
N GLY A 97 8.44 -1.69 -14.96
CA GLY A 97 9.67 -0.92 -15.11
C GLY A 97 9.59 0.52 -14.60
N TYR A 98 8.60 0.87 -13.79
CA TYR A 98 8.49 2.20 -13.19
C TYR A 98 7.93 2.17 -11.77
N VAL A 99 8.06 3.30 -11.08
CA VAL A 99 7.39 3.60 -9.83
C VAL A 99 6.72 4.98 -9.89
N GLY A 100 5.59 5.14 -9.21
CA GLY A 100 4.93 6.43 -8.98
C GLY A 100 5.44 7.15 -7.73
N GLY A 101 6.19 6.46 -6.88
CA GLY A 101 6.80 7.01 -5.68
C GLY A 101 7.51 5.94 -4.85
N VAL A 102 8.52 6.39 -4.09
CA VAL A 102 9.29 5.58 -3.14
C VAL A 102 9.50 6.35 -1.85
N GLN A 103 9.53 5.65 -0.71
CA GLN A 103 9.87 6.21 0.61
C GLN A 103 10.52 5.14 1.48
N CYS A 104 11.36 5.56 2.41
CA CYS A 104 11.90 4.72 3.48
C CYS A 104 11.50 5.32 4.82
N ASP A 105 10.60 4.62 5.52
CA ASP A 105 9.98 5.07 6.77
C ASP A 105 10.01 3.95 7.83
N PRO A 106 9.76 4.25 9.11
CA PRO A 106 9.48 3.18 10.09
C PRO A 106 8.34 2.26 9.62
N ILE A 107 8.47 0.97 9.90
CA ILE A 107 7.49 -0.03 9.47
C ILE A 107 6.10 0.22 10.06
N GLU A 108 6.04 0.83 11.23
CA GLU A 108 4.80 1.25 11.90
C GLU A 108 3.95 2.19 11.05
N LYS A 109 4.58 2.98 10.17
CA LYS A 109 3.87 3.86 9.22
C LYS A 109 3.20 3.06 8.08
N LYS A 110 3.56 1.78 7.92
CA LYS A 110 2.91 0.84 6.97
C LYS A 110 1.85 0.00 7.66
N PRO A 111 1.33 0.41 8.78
CA PRO A 111 0.76 -0.24 9.96
C PRO A 111 1.07 -1.74 10.10
N PHE A 112 2.36 -2.05 10.26
CA PHE A 112 2.81 -3.35 10.73
C PHE A 112 3.43 -3.16 12.12
N PHE A 113 2.66 -3.46 13.17
CA PHE A 113 3.10 -3.31 14.56
C PHE A 113 3.69 -4.62 15.12
N HIS A 114 3.35 -5.74 14.50
CA HIS A 114 3.77 -7.07 14.91
C HIS A 114 4.77 -7.71 13.92
N ALA A 115 5.47 -6.89 13.15
CA ALA A 115 6.55 -7.35 12.26
C ALA A 115 7.74 -6.39 12.34
N HIS A 116 8.88 -6.86 12.84
CA HIS A 116 10.13 -6.10 12.96
C HIS A 116 9.94 -4.67 13.51
N PRO A 117 9.39 -4.47 14.71
CA PRO A 117 9.09 -3.14 15.27
C PRO A 117 10.31 -2.22 15.24
N GLY A 118 10.10 -0.95 14.84
CA GLY A 118 11.16 0.05 14.72
C GLY A 118 12.10 -0.12 13.54
N ALA A 119 11.95 -1.16 12.71
CA ALA A 119 12.75 -1.34 11.50
C ALA A 119 12.32 -0.35 10.40
N LEU A 120 13.25 -0.06 9.49
CA LEU A 120 12.93 0.72 8.29
C LEU A 120 12.29 -0.16 7.23
N ALA A 121 11.19 0.32 6.65
CA ALA A 121 10.51 -0.25 5.51
C ALA A 121 10.70 0.63 4.28
N TYR A 122 11.33 0.10 3.25
CA TYR A 122 11.41 0.74 1.95
C TYR A 122 10.14 0.43 1.16
N SER A 123 9.41 1.46 0.77
CA SER A 123 8.12 1.32 0.12
C SER A 123 8.16 1.88 -1.29
N PHE A 124 7.55 1.17 -2.22
CA PHE A 124 7.35 1.62 -3.58
C PHE A 124 5.88 1.46 -3.99
N GLY A 125 5.44 2.31 -4.89
CA GLY A 125 4.12 2.20 -5.51
C GLY A 125 4.19 2.51 -7.00
N MET A 126 3.22 2.02 -7.73
CA MET A 126 2.99 2.33 -9.15
C MET A 126 1.77 3.25 -9.29
N LEU A 127 1.11 3.24 -10.44
CA LEU A 127 -0.10 4.02 -10.70
C LEU A 127 -1.32 3.13 -10.81
N GLY A 128 -2.50 3.70 -10.48
CA GLY A 128 -3.80 3.06 -10.60
C GLY A 128 -4.27 2.32 -9.36
N CYS A 129 -5.57 2.08 -9.32
CA CYS A 129 -6.26 1.31 -8.27
C CYS A 129 -7.51 0.68 -8.88
N ASP A 130 -7.96 -0.42 -8.33
CA ASP A 130 -9.21 -1.07 -8.70
C ASP A 130 -10.44 -0.48 -7.97
N LEU A 131 -10.22 0.30 -6.90
CA LEU A 131 -11.23 1.09 -6.21
C LEU A 131 -11.10 2.59 -6.54
N HIS A 132 -12.12 3.40 -6.18
CA HIS A 132 -12.16 4.85 -6.42
C HIS A 132 -12.67 5.64 -5.21
N CYS A 133 -12.13 5.33 -4.04
CA CYS A 133 -12.50 5.96 -2.77
C CYS A 133 -12.39 7.50 -2.84
N ALA A 134 -13.47 8.20 -2.49
CA ALA A 134 -13.51 9.66 -2.49
C ALA A 134 -12.56 10.29 -1.45
N TYR A 135 -12.19 9.54 -0.43
CA TYR A 135 -11.29 9.94 0.66
C TYR A 135 -9.84 9.43 0.50
N CYS A 136 -9.43 9.09 -0.71
CA CYS A 136 -8.12 8.45 -0.91
C CYS A 136 -6.96 9.40 -0.62
N GLN A 137 -6.19 9.15 0.43
CA GLN A 137 -4.99 9.94 0.77
C GLN A 137 -3.83 9.77 -0.23
N ASN A 138 -3.86 8.68 -1.02
CA ASN A 138 -2.88 8.41 -2.08
C ASN A 138 -3.47 8.67 -3.48
N TRP A 139 -4.46 9.57 -3.60
CA TRP A 139 -5.19 9.79 -4.85
C TRP A 139 -4.29 10.20 -6.03
N VAL A 140 -3.20 10.92 -5.77
CA VAL A 140 -2.26 11.36 -6.81
C VAL A 140 -1.68 10.18 -7.59
N THR A 141 -1.44 9.03 -6.94
CA THR A 141 -0.95 7.81 -7.61
C THR A 141 -2.09 6.86 -7.95
N SER A 142 -3.01 6.63 -7.02
CA SER A 142 -4.07 5.62 -7.18
C SER A 142 -5.14 6.04 -8.20
N GLN A 143 -5.40 7.33 -8.37
CA GLN A 143 -6.40 7.86 -9.32
C GLN A 143 -5.77 8.54 -10.54
N ALA A 144 -4.46 8.43 -10.74
CA ALA A 144 -3.69 9.12 -11.77
C ALA A 144 -4.24 8.98 -13.22
N LEU A 145 -4.89 7.86 -13.53
CA LEU A 145 -5.49 7.61 -14.85
C LEU A 145 -7.01 7.82 -14.90
N ARG A 146 -7.61 8.30 -13.81
CA ARG A 146 -9.04 8.61 -13.71
C ARG A 146 -9.31 10.08 -13.46
N ASP A 147 -8.43 10.74 -12.72
CA ASP A 147 -8.57 12.15 -12.34
C ASP A 147 -7.48 12.98 -13.01
N PRO A 148 -7.83 13.94 -13.88
CA PRO A 148 -6.85 14.77 -14.58
C PRO A 148 -6.00 15.66 -13.66
N ASN A 149 -6.44 15.86 -12.40
CA ASN A 149 -5.69 16.60 -11.39
C ASN A 149 -4.64 15.71 -10.69
N ALA A 150 -4.75 14.39 -10.81
CA ALA A 150 -3.80 13.44 -10.24
C ALA A 150 -2.58 13.32 -11.15
N VAL A 151 -1.62 14.22 -11.00
CA VAL A 151 -0.40 14.26 -11.81
C VAL A 151 0.75 13.61 -11.04
N SER A 152 1.08 12.38 -11.43
CA SER A 152 2.23 11.63 -10.89
C SER A 152 3.01 11.02 -12.07
N PRO A 153 4.04 11.69 -12.59
CA PRO A 153 4.85 11.12 -13.66
C PRO A 153 5.55 9.87 -13.17
N PRO A 154 5.51 8.75 -13.92
CA PRO A 154 6.23 7.55 -13.57
C PRO A 154 7.74 7.80 -13.63
N LEU A 155 8.46 7.26 -12.67
CA LEU A 155 9.92 7.25 -12.62
C LEU A 155 10.39 5.87 -13.04
N GLU A 156 11.24 5.79 -14.05
CA GLU A 156 11.82 4.53 -14.48
C GLU A 156 12.59 3.87 -13.32
N ALA A 157 12.40 2.58 -13.15
CA ALA A 157 13.03 1.81 -12.08
C ALA A 157 13.25 0.36 -12.51
N SER A 158 14.32 -0.27 -12.02
CA SER A 158 14.52 -1.71 -12.09
C SER A 158 14.37 -2.35 -10.71
N PRO A 159 14.02 -3.64 -10.63
CA PRO A 159 13.99 -4.38 -9.36
C PRO A 159 15.29 -4.25 -8.58
N GLN A 160 16.43 -4.39 -9.26
CA GLN A 160 17.76 -4.30 -8.68
C GLN A 160 18.05 -2.90 -8.10
N ALA A 161 17.65 -1.84 -8.81
CA ALA A 161 17.84 -0.47 -8.35
C ALA A 161 17.04 -0.18 -7.07
N LEU A 162 15.78 -0.64 -6.99
CA LEU A 162 14.94 -0.47 -5.81
C LEU A 162 15.51 -1.22 -4.60
N VAL A 163 15.97 -2.46 -4.79
CA VAL A 163 16.57 -3.26 -3.71
C VAL A 163 17.91 -2.68 -3.25
N LYS A 164 18.75 -2.24 -4.19
CA LYS A 164 20.02 -1.57 -3.87
C LYS A 164 19.78 -0.30 -3.05
N ASP A 165 18.78 0.49 -3.40
CA ASP A 165 18.43 1.71 -2.66
C ASP A 165 17.86 1.37 -1.27
N ALA A 166 17.01 0.34 -1.15
CA ALA A 166 16.48 -0.14 0.12
C ALA A 166 17.60 -0.55 1.08
N LEU A 167 18.57 -1.35 0.61
CA LEU A 167 19.75 -1.76 1.40
C LEU A 167 20.61 -0.57 1.81
N ARG A 168 20.85 0.38 0.90
CA ARG A 168 21.60 1.60 1.19
C ARG A 168 20.96 2.43 2.31
N GLN A 169 19.63 2.44 2.38
CA GLN A 169 18.89 3.14 3.42
C GLN A 169 18.74 2.33 4.71
N GLY A 170 19.25 1.10 4.77
CA GLY A 170 19.20 0.23 5.94
C GLY A 170 17.82 -0.41 6.16
N ALA A 171 16.97 -0.47 5.14
CA ALA A 171 15.67 -1.11 5.23
C ALA A 171 15.82 -2.61 5.53
N LYS A 172 14.88 -3.14 6.31
CA LYS A 172 14.73 -4.58 6.62
C LYS A 172 13.54 -5.18 5.87
N VAL A 173 12.60 -4.35 5.47
CA VAL A 173 11.38 -4.74 4.80
C VAL A 173 11.20 -3.93 3.52
N LEU A 174 10.74 -4.57 2.45
CA LEU A 174 10.39 -3.93 1.19
C LEU A 174 8.89 -4.11 0.94
N VAL A 175 8.17 -3.00 0.76
CA VAL A 175 6.69 -2.98 0.75
C VAL A 175 6.16 -2.38 -0.55
N SER A 176 5.23 -3.08 -1.22
CA SER A 176 4.44 -2.53 -2.32
C SER A 176 3.16 -1.87 -1.77
N THR A 177 2.95 -0.58 -2.08
CA THR A 177 1.89 0.26 -1.50
C THR A 177 1.59 1.50 -2.36
N TYR A 178 0.88 2.52 -1.84
CA TYR A 178 0.51 3.82 -2.44
C TYR A 178 -0.53 3.77 -3.56
N ASN A 179 -0.54 2.75 -4.37
CA ASN A 179 -1.61 2.36 -5.28
C ASN A 179 -2.20 1.05 -4.77
N GLU A 180 -3.06 0.37 -5.54
CA GLU A 180 -3.40 -1.01 -5.21
C GLU A 180 -2.34 -1.98 -5.76
N PRO A 181 -1.54 -2.64 -4.91
CA PRO A 181 -0.45 -3.48 -5.38
C PRO A 181 -0.92 -4.77 -6.06
N LEU A 182 -2.14 -5.25 -5.83
CA LEU A 182 -2.68 -6.43 -6.52
C LEU A 182 -2.72 -6.25 -8.04
N ILE A 183 -3.04 -5.05 -8.51
CA ILE A 183 -3.09 -4.78 -9.96
C ILE A 183 -1.71 -4.66 -10.60
N THR A 184 -0.67 -4.61 -9.80
CA THR A 184 0.74 -4.53 -10.22
C THR A 184 1.58 -5.69 -9.68
N SER A 185 0.92 -6.83 -9.40
CA SER A 185 1.52 -8.01 -8.76
C SER A 185 2.73 -8.57 -9.50
N GLU A 186 2.72 -8.58 -10.83
CA GLU A 186 3.83 -9.11 -11.61
C GLU A 186 5.10 -8.27 -11.44
N TRP A 187 4.97 -6.93 -11.38
CA TRP A 187 6.08 -6.05 -11.05
C TRP A 187 6.55 -6.23 -9.61
N ALA A 188 5.60 -6.27 -8.66
CA ALA A 188 5.93 -6.48 -7.26
C ALA A 188 6.68 -7.80 -7.04
N VAL A 189 6.26 -8.89 -7.69
CA VAL A 189 6.96 -10.20 -7.61
C VAL A 189 8.38 -10.11 -8.19
N ALA A 190 8.61 -9.38 -9.29
CA ALA A 190 9.95 -9.18 -9.81
C ALA A 190 10.85 -8.47 -8.79
N VAL A 191 10.35 -7.43 -8.13
CA VAL A 191 11.08 -6.71 -7.08
C VAL A 191 11.29 -7.58 -5.84
N PHE A 192 10.27 -8.37 -5.44
CA PHE A 192 10.35 -9.24 -4.26
C PHE A 192 11.31 -10.42 -4.43
N LYS A 193 11.49 -10.93 -5.63
CA LYS A 193 12.52 -11.94 -5.93
C LYS A 193 13.92 -11.42 -5.59
N GLU A 194 14.25 -10.21 -6.04
CA GLU A 194 15.52 -9.56 -5.74
C GLU A 194 15.64 -9.22 -4.24
N ALA A 195 14.55 -8.73 -3.62
CA ALA A 195 14.51 -8.41 -2.20
C ALA A 195 14.77 -9.64 -1.31
N LYS A 196 14.11 -10.77 -1.61
CA LYS A 196 14.34 -12.02 -0.87
C LYS A 196 15.75 -12.57 -1.07
N ALA A 197 16.31 -12.49 -2.28
CA ALA A 197 17.69 -12.85 -2.54
C ALA A 197 18.68 -12.00 -1.74
N ALA A 198 18.31 -10.74 -1.44
CA ALA A 198 19.08 -9.83 -0.61
C ALA A 198 18.79 -9.95 0.91
N GLY A 199 17.95 -10.90 1.33
CA GLY A 199 17.59 -11.14 2.74
C GLY A 199 16.58 -10.15 3.32
N LEU A 200 15.88 -9.39 2.48
CA LEU A 200 14.82 -8.49 2.92
C LEU A 200 13.50 -9.25 3.07
N MET A 201 12.71 -8.89 4.07
CA MET A 201 11.32 -9.28 4.18
C MET A 201 10.47 -8.48 3.19
N THR A 202 9.36 -9.05 2.73
CA THR A 202 8.52 -8.43 1.71
C THR A 202 7.07 -8.32 2.15
N GLY A 203 6.38 -7.27 1.74
CA GLY A 203 5.01 -7.02 2.18
C GLY A 203 4.14 -6.26 1.19
N PHE A 204 2.82 -6.46 1.34
CA PHE A 204 1.78 -5.69 0.67
C PHE A 204 1.00 -4.83 1.66
N VAL A 205 0.67 -3.62 1.21
CA VAL A 205 -0.33 -2.73 1.82
C VAL A 205 -1.42 -2.53 0.78
N SER A 206 -2.55 -3.21 0.95
CA SER A 206 -3.56 -3.46 -0.09
C SER A 206 -4.98 -3.25 0.44
N ASN A 207 -5.92 -3.00 -0.45
CA ASN A 207 -7.35 -2.99 -0.12
C ASN A 207 -7.94 -4.41 0.05
N GLY A 208 -7.14 -5.45 -0.21
CA GLY A 208 -7.52 -6.84 -0.01
C GLY A 208 -8.48 -7.42 -1.07
N ASN A 209 -8.79 -6.71 -2.14
CA ASN A 209 -9.68 -7.21 -3.20
C ASN A 209 -8.97 -8.24 -4.10
N GLY A 210 -8.42 -9.31 -3.51
CA GLY A 210 -7.67 -10.35 -4.21
C GLY A 210 -8.55 -11.46 -4.78
N THR A 211 -7.98 -12.19 -5.74
CA THR A 211 -8.52 -13.48 -6.20
C THR A 211 -7.71 -14.64 -5.61
N PRO A 212 -8.24 -15.87 -5.57
CA PRO A 212 -7.43 -17.03 -5.21
C PRO A 212 -6.16 -17.14 -6.06
N GLN A 213 -6.25 -16.84 -7.36
CA GLN A 213 -5.14 -16.94 -8.31
C GLN A 213 -4.01 -15.96 -7.97
N VAL A 214 -4.33 -14.68 -7.71
CA VAL A 214 -3.27 -13.71 -7.36
C VAL A 214 -2.65 -14.00 -6.01
N LEU A 215 -3.41 -14.52 -5.04
CA LEU A 215 -2.87 -14.84 -3.72
C LEU A 215 -1.90 -16.04 -3.80
N GLU A 216 -2.21 -17.08 -4.58
CA GLU A 216 -1.30 -18.19 -4.82
C GLU A 216 -0.06 -17.75 -5.61
N TYR A 217 -0.21 -16.83 -6.57
CA TYR A 217 0.91 -16.25 -7.32
C TYR A 217 1.87 -15.46 -6.41
N LEU A 218 1.33 -14.75 -5.42
CA LEU A 218 2.10 -13.96 -4.45
C LEU A 218 2.72 -14.80 -3.34
N ARG A 219 2.09 -15.92 -2.97
CA ARG A 219 2.43 -16.73 -1.79
C ARG A 219 3.93 -17.04 -1.61
N PRO A 220 4.71 -17.39 -2.64
CA PRO A 220 6.15 -17.68 -2.47
C PRO A 220 7.00 -16.43 -2.17
N TRP A 221 6.47 -15.26 -2.44
CA TRP A 221 7.21 -14.00 -2.50
C TRP A 221 6.84 -12.98 -1.44
N ILE A 222 5.82 -13.26 -0.61
CA ILE A 222 5.29 -12.31 0.35
C ILE A 222 5.31 -12.87 1.77
N ASP A 223 5.80 -12.09 2.73
CA ASP A 223 5.87 -12.46 4.14
C ASP A 223 4.78 -11.78 4.96
N LEU A 224 4.47 -10.52 4.61
CA LEU A 224 3.58 -9.63 5.33
C LEU A 224 2.46 -9.13 4.44
N TYR A 225 1.25 -9.05 4.97
CA TYR A 225 0.13 -8.46 4.25
C TYR A 225 -0.68 -7.57 5.20
N LYS A 226 -0.91 -6.32 4.81
CA LYS A 226 -1.83 -5.43 5.49
C LYS A 226 -3.04 -5.22 4.60
N VAL A 227 -4.23 -5.47 5.14
CA VAL A 227 -5.50 -5.22 4.43
C VAL A 227 -6.18 -3.98 4.99
N ASP A 228 -6.49 -3.03 4.11
CA ASP A 228 -7.42 -1.95 4.43
C ASP A 228 -8.86 -2.46 4.32
N LEU A 229 -9.42 -2.95 5.44
CA LEU A 229 -10.83 -3.29 5.53
C LEU A 229 -11.64 -2.00 5.75
N LYS A 230 -12.12 -1.43 4.64
CA LYS A 230 -12.63 -0.05 4.60
C LYS A 230 -14.04 0.11 5.15
N SER A 231 -14.81 -0.98 5.24
CA SER A 231 -16.17 -1.02 5.73
C SER A 231 -16.57 -2.48 5.94
N PHE A 232 -17.65 -2.73 6.67
CA PHE A 232 -18.26 -4.06 6.77
C PHE A 232 -19.64 -4.12 6.08
N SER A 233 -19.90 -3.19 5.15
CA SER A 233 -21.12 -3.06 4.37
C SER A 233 -20.83 -3.22 2.87
N ASP A 234 -21.56 -4.14 2.20
CA ASP A 234 -21.45 -4.30 0.75
C ASP A 234 -21.93 -3.04 0.01
N ARG A 235 -22.90 -2.32 0.57
CA ARG A 235 -23.35 -1.03 0.04
C ARG A 235 -22.20 -0.02 -0.02
N HIS A 236 -21.44 0.14 1.07
CA HIS A 236 -20.31 1.05 1.10
C HIS A 236 -19.21 0.60 0.12
N TYR A 237 -18.96 -0.71 0.00
CA TYR A 237 -18.03 -1.21 -1.00
C TYR A 237 -18.48 -0.95 -2.44
N HIS A 238 -19.78 -0.97 -2.74
CA HIS A 238 -20.30 -0.54 -4.05
C HIS A 238 -19.99 0.95 -4.31
N GLU A 239 -20.13 1.80 -3.31
CA GLU A 239 -19.77 3.22 -3.40
C GLU A 239 -18.26 3.43 -3.65
N LEU A 240 -17.41 2.53 -3.10
CA LEU A 240 -15.97 2.53 -3.34
C LEU A 240 -15.57 1.87 -4.68
N GLY A 241 -16.51 1.28 -5.39
CA GLY A 241 -16.33 0.61 -6.67
C GLY A 241 -15.91 -0.85 -6.56
N GLY A 242 -16.17 -1.52 -5.44
CA GLY A 242 -15.84 -2.92 -5.19
C GLY A 242 -16.99 -3.73 -4.59
N ARG A 243 -16.63 -4.84 -3.94
CA ARG A 243 -17.52 -5.70 -3.16
C ARG A 243 -16.76 -6.21 -1.93
N ILE A 244 -17.47 -6.39 -0.82
CA ILE A 244 -16.84 -6.85 0.43
C ILE A 244 -16.44 -8.33 0.35
N GLY A 245 -17.21 -9.19 -0.30
CA GLY A 245 -17.02 -10.63 -0.33
C GLY A 245 -15.60 -11.08 -0.67
N PRO A 246 -15.00 -10.65 -1.79
CA PRO A 246 -13.62 -10.97 -2.14
C PRO A 246 -12.58 -10.54 -1.09
N ILE A 247 -12.82 -9.44 -0.38
CA ILE A 247 -11.91 -8.93 0.63
C ILE A 247 -11.95 -9.81 1.89
N LEU A 248 -13.14 -10.20 2.35
CA LEU A 248 -13.29 -11.12 3.47
C LEU A 248 -12.68 -12.51 3.15
N ASP A 249 -12.84 -12.98 1.91
CA ASP A 249 -12.22 -14.22 1.46
C ASP A 249 -10.69 -14.12 1.42
N THR A 250 -10.15 -12.98 0.96
CA THR A 250 -8.71 -12.68 0.99
C THR A 250 -8.16 -12.76 2.41
N ILE A 251 -8.80 -12.13 3.40
CA ILE A 251 -8.39 -12.16 4.80
C ILE A 251 -8.32 -13.60 5.32
N ARG A 252 -9.37 -14.40 5.09
CA ARG A 252 -9.38 -15.82 5.48
C ARG A 252 -8.28 -16.65 4.79
N ARG A 253 -8.03 -16.39 3.49
CA ARG A 253 -6.99 -17.10 2.72
C ARG A 253 -5.59 -16.75 3.18
N LEU A 254 -5.28 -15.48 3.37
CA LEU A 254 -3.98 -15.02 3.86
C LEU A 254 -3.64 -15.65 5.22
N HIS A 255 -4.61 -15.68 6.13
CA HIS A 255 -4.43 -16.33 7.43
C HIS A 255 -4.15 -17.83 7.28
N ARG A 256 -4.93 -18.56 6.46
CA ARG A 256 -4.70 -20.00 6.20
C ARG A 256 -3.38 -20.29 5.49
N MET A 257 -2.88 -19.37 4.67
CA MET A 257 -1.57 -19.48 4.00
C MET A 257 -0.40 -19.27 4.97
N GLY A 258 -0.63 -18.80 6.20
CA GLY A 258 0.39 -18.50 7.19
C GLY A 258 1.17 -17.21 6.90
N ILE A 259 0.68 -16.35 6.01
CA ILE A 259 1.20 -15.01 5.76
C ILE A 259 0.85 -14.15 6.97
N TRP A 260 1.79 -13.34 7.48
CA TRP A 260 1.50 -12.45 8.59
C TRP A 260 0.53 -11.36 8.13
N LEU A 261 -0.59 -11.23 8.85
CA LEU A 261 -1.70 -10.37 8.46
C LEU A 261 -1.99 -9.35 9.57
N GLU A 262 -2.08 -8.07 9.18
CA GLU A 262 -2.62 -7.00 10.02
C GLU A 262 -3.75 -6.28 9.26
N ILE A 263 -4.77 -5.83 9.97
CA ILE A 263 -5.95 -5.18 9.36
C ILE A 263 -5.99 -3.72 9.79
N VAL A 264 -6.29 -2.84 8.85
CA VAL A 264 -6.49 -1.41 9.10
C VAL A 264 -7.88 -1.00 8.68
N THR A 265 -8.54 -0.21 9.51
CA THR A 265 -9.79 0.48 9.19
C THR A 265 -9.61 1.98 9.39
N LEU A 266 -9.69 2.74 8.31
CA LEU A 266 -9.83 4.20 8.40
C LEU A 266 -11.26 4.50 8.85
N LEU A 267 -11.40 4.97 10.06
CA LEU A 267 -12.72 5.25 10.66
C LEU A 267 -13.23 6.60 10.17
N ILE A 268 -14.34 6.61 9.46
CA ILE A 268 -14.92 7.80 8.82
C ILE A 268 -16.29 8.05 9.45
N PRO A 269 -16.49 9.17 10.17
CA PRO A 269 -17.75 9.51 10.80
C PRO A 269 -18.92 9.52 9.81
N GLY A 270 -20.01 8.81 10.17
CA GLY A 270 -21.21 8.70 9.34
C GLY A 270 -21.09 7.76 8.13
N PHE A 271 -19.92 7.13 7.91
CA PHE A 271 -19.74 6.17 6.83
C PHE A 271 -19.59 4.74 7.35
N ASN A 272 -18.58 4.45 8.17
CA ASN A 272 -18.26 3.10 8.64
C ASN A 272 -18.10 3.01 10.16
N ASP A 273 -18.61 3.99 10.91
CA ASP A 273 -18.41 4.15 12.35
C ASP A 273 -19.62 3.73 13.21
N SER A 274 -20.69 3.18 12.59
CA SER A 274 -21.84 2.67 13.35
C SER A 274 -21.44 1.48 14.22
N GLU A 275 -22.07 1.34 15.39
CA GLU A 275 -21.77 0.27 16.32
C GLU A 275 -22.02 -1.12 15.69
N ASP A 276 -23.11 -1.30 14.97
CA ASP A 276 -23.46 -2.57 14.31
C ASP A 276 -22.40 -2.96 13.27
N GLU A 277 -21.90 -1.99 12.50
CA GLU A 277 -20.88 -2.24 11.48
C GLU A 277 -19.54 -2.61 12.13
N LEU A 278 -19.13 -1.87 13.18
CA LEU A 278 -17.90 -2.15 13.92
C LEU A 278 -17.96 -3.52 14.62
N ARG A 279 -19.10 -3.90 15.23
CA ARG A 279 -19.31 -5.23 15.82
C ARG A 279 -19.21 -6.31 14.74
N GLY A 280 -19.92 -6.17 13.63
CA GLY A 280 -19.85 -7.14 12.53
C GLY A 280 -18.42 -7.33 12.00
N LEU A 281 -17.65 -6.22 11.84
CA LEU A 281 -16.26 -6.24 11.42
C LEU A 281 -15.37 -6.98 12.43
N THR A 282 -15.48 -6.64 13.71
CA THR A 282 -14.62 -7.19 14.76
C THR A 282 -14.95 -8.64 15.09
N ASP A 283 -16.23 -9.03 15.07
CA ASP A 283 -16.67 -10.41 15.20
C ASP A 283 -16.15 -11.27 14.04
N PHE A 284 -16.17 -10.73 12.81
CA PHE A 284 -15.56 -11.39 11.66
C PHE A 284 -14.05 -11.60 11.86
N LEU A 285 -13.31 -10.58 12.26
CA LEU A 285 -11.86 -10.69 12.48
C LEU A 285 -11.54 -11.69 13.60
N ALA A 286 -12.24 -11.63 14.73
CA ALA A 286 -12.09 -12.57 15.85
C ALA A 286 -12.41 -14.02 15.43
N SER A 287 -13.40 -14.22 14.55
CA SER A 287 -13.75 -15.54 14.00
C SER A 287 -12.65 -16.12 13.09
N VAL A 288 -11.85 -15.29 12.45
CA VAL A 288 -10.68 -15.74 11.67
C VAL A 288 -9.51 -16.05 12.60
N SER A 289 -9.15 -15.11 13.47
CA SER A 289 -8.18 -15.30 14.54
C SER A 289 -8.18 -14.10 15.50
N PRO A 290 -8.25 -14.32 16.82
CA PRO A 290 -8.10 -13.23 17.80
C PRO A 290 -6.70 -12.60 17.80
N ASP A 291 -5.73 -13.25 17.17
CA ASP A 291 -4.34 -12.78 17.08
C ASP A 291 -4.06 -11.83 15.91
N ILE A 292 -5.04 -11.57 15.05
CA ILE A 292 -4.91 -10.59 13.98
C ILE A 292 -4.93 -9.18 14.59
N PRO A 293 -3.84 -8.39 14.45
CA PRO A 293 -3.86 -7.01 14.92
C PRO A 293 -4.84 -6.16 14.08
N TRP A 294 -5.69 -5.40 14.77
CA TRP A 294 -6.59 -4.46 14.15
C TRP A 294 -6.21 -3.03 14.48
N HIS A 295 -5.97 -2.23 13.47
CA HIS A 295 -5.60 -0.82 13.57
C HIS A 295 -6.77 0.05 13.14
N ILE A 296 -7.23 0.92 14.02
CA ILE A 296 -8.24 1.93 13.75
C ILE A 296 -7.52 3.26 13.58
N THR A 297 -7.65 3.88 12.41
CA THR A 297 -6.95 5.13 12.09
C THR A 297 -7.93 6.26 11.83
N ALA A 298 -7.56 7.46 12.28
CA ALA A 298 -8.39 8.63 12.11
C ALA A 298 -8.42 9.09 10.65
N PHE A 299 -9.62 9.36 10.16
CA PHE A 299 -9.86 10.06 8.90
C PHE A 299 -9.62 11.56 9.08
N HIS A 300 -9.06 12.18 8.06
CA HIS A 300 -9.08 13.62 7.82
C HIS A 300 -9.56 13.89 6.39
N LYS A 301 -10.18 15.05 6.18
CA LYS A 301 -10.67 15.46 4.87
C LYS A 301 -9.54 15.43 3.85
N ASP A 302 -9.76 14.76 2.73
CA ASP A 302 -8.81 14.64 1.63
C ASP A 302 -9.52 14.30 0.32
N TYR A 303 -8.89 14.62 -0.80
CA TYR A 303 -9.33 14.36 -2.16
C TYR A 303 -10.72 14.94 -2.45
N LYS A 304 -11.74 14.11 -2.58
CA LYS A 304 -13.12 14.51 -2.91
C LYS A 304 -14.07 14.45 -1.72
N MET A 305 -13.60 14.02 -0.57
CA MET A 305 -14.41 13.93 0.64
C MET A 305 -14.13 15.12 1.55
N GLU A 306 -14.95 16.15 1.43
CA GLU A 306 -14.92 17.38 2.23
C GLU A 306 -15.88 17.33 3.43
N ASP A 307 -16.83 16.42 3.42
CA ASP A 307 -17.70 15.96 4.50
C ASP A 307 -17.39 14.48 4.76
N PRO A 308 -17.52 13.99 5.95
CA PRO A 308 -17.84 14.56 7.26
C PRO A 308 -16.66 15.28 7.93
N ASP A 309 -16.84 15.66 9.22
CA ASP A 309 -15.74 16.16 10.04
C ASP A 309 -14.66 15.08 10.26
N ASN A 310 -13.45 15.51 10.62
CA ASN A 310 -12.37 14.61 10.95
C ASN A 310 -12.74 13.70 12.13
N THR A 311 -12.25 12.47 12.12
CA THR A 311 -12.43 11.52 13.23
C THR A 311 -11.81 12.08 14.51
N ARG A 312 -12.54 11.99 15.61
CA ARG A 312 -12.10 12.44 16.92
C ARG A 312 -11.47 11.28 17.72
N PRO A 313 -10.66 11.60 18.74
CA PRO A 313 -10.08 10.57 19.61
C PRO A 313 -11.14 9.64 20.25
N GLU A 314 -12.28 10.19 20.67
CA GLU A 314 -13.37 9.43 21.30
C GLU A 314 -13.96 8.39 20.35
N ASP A 315 -14.04 8.70 19.06
CA ASP A 315 -14.56 7.78 18.04
C ASP A 315 -13.61 6.56 17.89
N LEU A 316 -12.29 6.80 17.88
CA LEU A 316 -11.29 5.74 17.84
C LEU A 316 -11.30 4.89 19.11
N LEU A 317 -11.39 5.52 20.28
CA LEU A 317 -11.39 4.81 21.57
C LEU A 317 -12.64 3.92 21.72
N ARG A 318 -13.83 4.43 21.29
CA ARG A 318 -15.07 3.66 21.23
C ARG A 318 -14.93 2.44 20.32
N ALA A 319 -14.39 2.62 19.12
CA ALA A 319 -14.17 1.52 18.18
C ALA A 319 -13.16 0.50 18.73
N ALA A 320 -12.09 0.97 19.40
CA ALA A 320 -11.10 0.10 20.01
C ALA A 320 -11.71 -0.77 21.14
N GLU A 321 -12.61 -0.21 21.94
CA GLU A 321 -13.31 -0.94 22.97
C GLU A 321 -14.22 -2.04 22.38
N ILE A 322 -14.94 -1.75 21.29
CA ILE A 322 -15.73 -2.75 20.55
C ILE A 322 -14.86 -3.92 20.09
N GLY A 323 -13.67 -3.62 19.53
CA GLY A 323 -12.74 -4.66 19.10
C GLY A 323 -12.25 -5.56 20.24
N LYS A 324 -11.97 -4.98 21.41
CA LYS A 324 -11.60 -5.74 22.62
C LYS A 324 -12.75 -6.61 23.13
N GLN A 325 -13.97 -6.09 23.13
CA GLN A 325 -15.19 -6.83 23.51
C GLN A 325 -15.47 -8.01 22.59
N ALA A 326 -15.15 -7.90 21.29
CA ALA A 326 -15.23 -9.00 20.33
C ALA A 326 -14.14 -10.08 20.53
N GLY A 327 -13.19 -9.87 21.44
CA GLY A 327 -12.12 -10.82 21.78
C GLY A 327 -10.83 -10.67 20.99
N LEU A 328 -10.64 -9.58 20.22
CA LEU A 328 -9.37 -9.28 19.57
C LEU A 328 -8.30 -8.98 20.63
N ARG A 329 -7.15 -9.64 20.53
CA ARG A 329 -6.03 -9.50 21.49
C ARG A 329 -5.21 -8.24 21.26
N TYR A 330 -5.16 -7.75 20.04
CA TYR A 330 -4.31 -6.63 19.62
C TYR A 330 -5.14 -5.61 18.86
N VAL A 331 -5.52 -4.55 19.54
CA VAL A 331 -6.33 -3.46 18.99
C VAL A 331 -5.58 -2.14 19.18
N TYR A 332 -5.35 -1.44 18.09
CA TYR A 332 -4.60 -0.20 18.07
C TYR A 332 -5.46 0.96 17.55
N ALA A 333 -5.30 2.13 18.17
CA ALA A 333 -5.87 3.38 17.67
C ALA A 333 -4.72 4.33 17.33
N GLY A 334 -4.77 4.99 16.19
CA GLY A 334 -3.65 5.82 15.75
C GLY A 334 -4.02 6.89 14.73
N ASN A 335 -2.99 7.52 14.19
CA ASN A 335 -3.06 8.69 13.32
C ASN A 335 -3.55 9.98 14.03
N LEU A 336 -3.60 9.96 15.38
CA LEU A 336 -3.82 11.12 16.26
C LEU A 336 -2.77 11.10 17.38
N PRO A 337 -1.50 11.50 17.07
CA PRO A 337 -0.38 11.39 17.99
C PRO A 337 -0.65 12.05 19.34
N GLY A 338 -0.47 11.31 20.45
CA GLY A 338 -0.66 11.80 21.82
C GLY A 338 -2.11 11.98 22.26
N MET A 339 -3.11 11.69 21.41
CA MET A 339 -4.52 11.93 21.73
C MET A 339 -5.29 10.64 22.05
N VAL A 340 -4.70 9.47 21.80
CA VAL A 340 -5.36 8.15 22.01
C VAL A 340 -4.77 7.36 23.19
N GLY A 341 -4.02 8.02 24.04
CA GLY A 341 -3.40 7.41 25.23
C GLY A 341 -2.47 6.25 24.84
N ASP A 342 -2.62 5.13 25.55
CA ASP A 342 -1.78 3.93 25.39
C ASP A 342 -2.18 3.00 24.23
N GLN A 343 -3.10 3.42 23.36
CA GLN A 343 -3.64 2.54 22.30
C GLN A 343 -2.65 2.27 21.14
N GLU A 344 -1.48 2.91 21.17
CA GLU A 344 -0.37 2.62 20.22
C GLU A 344 0.60 1.54 20.77
N ASN A 345 0.48 1.18 22.06
CA ASN A 345 1.35 0.23 22.73
C ASN A 345 0.90 -1.22 22.49
N THR A 346 1.87 -2.14 22.32
CA THR A 346 1.59 -3.58 22.32
C THR A 346 1.58 -4.07 23.77
N ARG A 347 0.45 -4.62 24.19
CA ARG A 347 0.27 -5.22 25.51
C ARG A 347 0.18 -6.74 25.40
N CYS A 348 0.70 -7.41 26.41
CA CYS A 348 0.53 -8.85 26.56
C CYS A 348 -0.96 -9.18 26.78
N HIS A 349 -1.53 -10.01 25.93
CA HIS A 349 -2.94 -10.42 26.02
C HIS A 349 -3.28 -11.21 27.28
N ASN A 350 -2.28 -11.79 27.97
CA ASN A 350 -2.48 -12.61 29.16
C ASN A 350 -2.34 -11.81 30.46
N CYS A 351 -1.28 -11.00 30.61
CA CYS A 351 -1.02 -10.30 31.91
C CYS A 351 -1.16 -8.77 31.80
N GLY A 352 -1.44 -8.22 30.63
CA GLY A 352 -1.62 -6.77 30.42
C GLY A 352 -0.34 -5.95 30.40
N ASP A 353 0.85 -6.55 30.64
CA ASP A 353 2.12 -5.82 30.63
C ASP A 353 2.41 -5.21 29.25
N THR A 354 2.94 -3.99 29.24
CA THR A 354 3.35 -3.32 28.00
C THR A 354 4.68 -3.90 27.53
N VAL A 355 4.66 -4.63 26.42
CA VAL A 355 5.83 -5.31 25.85
C VAL A 355 6.52 -4.52 24.75
N ILE A 356 5.81 -3.60 24.10
CA ILE A 356 6.38 -2.63 23.16
C ILE A 356 5.67 -1.30 23.38
N ARG A 357 6.42 -0.26 23.72
CA ARG A 357 5.90 1.10 23.86
C ARG A 357 6.19 1.89 22.59
N ARG A 358 5.15 2.64 22.16
CA ARG A 358 5.23 3.48 20.97
C ARG A 358 4.70 4.88 21.23
N GLN A 359 5.25 5.82 20.49
CA GLN A 359 4.66 7.13 20.29
C GLN A 359 4.56 7.37 18.77
N SER A 360 3.34 7.40 18.24
CA SER A 360 3.08 7.47 16.80
C SER A 360 3.73 6.29 16.04
N TYR A 361 4.70 6.56 15.20
CA TYR A 361 5.42 5.55 14.39
C TYR A 361 6.77 5.15 14.98
N PHE A 362 7.07 5.51 16.22
CA PHE A 362 8.38 5.29 16.83
C PHE A 362 8.26 4.35 18.02
N VAL A 363 9.18 3.37 18.06
CA VAL A 363 9.34 2.48 19.21
C VAL A 363 10.20 3.20 20.25
N GLU A 364 9.67 3.34 21.47
CA GLU A 364 10.37 3.92 22.61
C GLU A 364 10.94 2.84 23.54
N ASP A 365 10.31 1.67 23.59
CA ASP A 365 10.76 0.54 24.41
C ASP A 365 10.35 -0.79 23.77
N TYR A 366 11.25 -1.77 23.83
CA TYR A 366 11.02 -3.12 23.30
C TYR A 366 11.49 -4.17 24.29
N ARG A 367 10.56 -4.97 24.82
CA ARG A 367 10.80 -5.88 25.94
C ARG A 367 10.53 -7.35 25.63
N LEU A 368 10.10 -7.70 24.41
CA LEU A 368 9.87 -9.10 24.05
C LEU A 368 11.19 -9.90 24.14
N THR A 369 11.06 -11.16 24.56
CA THR A 369 12.19 -12.10 24.50
C THR A 369 12.58 -12.40 23.05
N PRO A 370 13.76 -12.98 22.78
CA PRO A 370 14.15 -13.39 21.42
C PRO A 370 13.15 -14.35 20.75
N GLU A 371 12.39 -15.10 21.55
CA GLU A 371 11.34 -16.02 21.07
C GLU A 371 9.99 -15.33 20.83
N GLY A 372 9.90 -14.02 21.10
CA GLY A 372 8.68 -13.23 20.96
C GLY A 372 7.67 -13.45 22.10
N CYS A 373 8.17 -13.71 23.31
CA CYS A 373 7.34 -13.91 24.50
C CYS A 373 7.35 -12.68 25.41
N CYS A 374 6.29 -12.52 26.20
CA CYS A 374 6.19 -11.53 27.25
C CYS A 374 7.21 -11.83 28.37
N PRO A 375 8.06 -10.87 28.79
CA PRO A 375 9.06 -11.12 29.83
C PRO A 375 8.44 -11.37 31.22
N SER A 376 7.21 -10.89 31.44
CA SER A 376 6.55 -10.99 32.78
C SER A 376 5.82 -12.30 33.00
N CYS A 377 5.22 -12.91 31.95
CA CYS A 377 4.41 -14.13 32.10
C CYS A 377 4.74 -15.22 31.08
N ASN A 378 5.73 -15.03 30.26
CA ASN A 378 6.19 -15.93 29.20
C ASN A 378 5.14 -16.31 28.12
N SER A 379 3.99 -15.62 28.08
CA SER A 379 3.00 -15.83 27.01
C SER A 379 3.56 -15.37 25.68
N ARG A 380 3.37 -16.20 24.65
CA ARG A 380 3.81 -15.86 23.29
C ARG A 380 2.95 -14.72 22.72
N ILE A 381 3.59 -13.71 22.19
CA ILE A 381 2.95 -12.62 21.46
C ILE A 381 2.99 -12.96 19.98
N ALA A 382 1.82 -13.01 19.33
CA ALA A 382 1.74 -13.33 17.91
C ALA A 382 2.43 -12.23 17.08
N GLY A 383 3.28 -12.61 16.10
CA GLY A 383 4.03 -11.65 15.30
C GLY A 383 5.17 -12.29 14.50
N ARG A 384 5.89 -11.44 13.79
CA ARG A 384 7.15 -11.76 13.07
C ARG A 384 8.28 -10.96 13.75
N TRP A 385 8.79 -11.50 14.83
CA TRP A 385 9.82 -10.89 15.65
C TRP A 385 11.22 -11.27 15.16
N ALA A 386 12.14 -10.32 15.14
CA ALA A 386 13.54 -10.64 14.95
C ALA A 386 14.10 -11.35 16.19
N SER A 387 14.99 -12.32 16.02
CA SER A 387 15.66 -13.03 17.13
C SER A 387 16.50 -12.09 18.00
N LYS A 388 16.91 -10.97 17.46
CA LYS A 388 17.52 -9.84 18.16
C LYS A 388 16.83 -8.58 17.66
N PHE A 389 16.42 -7.69 18.57
CA PHE A 389 15.83 -6.42 18.18
C PHE A 389 16.77 -5.69 17.19
N ASP A 390 16.27 -5.42 16.01
CA ASP A 390 16.98 -4.82 14.88
C ASP A 390 16.36 -3.48 14.42
N GLY A 391 15.39 -2.98 15.19
CA GLY A 391 14.73 -1.71 15.00
C GLY A 391 15.49 -0.54 15.61
N GLN A 392 14.92 0.65 15.48
CA GLN A 392 15.42 1.87 16.11
C GLN A 392 14.55 2.20 17.33
N ILE A 393 15.22 2.45 18.47
CA ILE A 393 14.58 3.05 19.63
C ILE A 393 14.84 4.56 19.56
N THR A 394 13.79 5.35 19.68
CA THR A 394 13.88 6.80 19.52
C THR A 394 13.39 7.51 20.77
N ASP A 395 14.28 8.16 21.46
CA ASP A 395 13.98 8.98 22.68
C ASP A 395 13.37 10.35 22.34
N ARG A 396 13.23 10.69 21.07
CA ARG A 396 12.71 11.99 20.62
C ARG A 396 11.76 11.82 19.42
N PRO A 397 10.64 12.55 19.38
CA PRO A 397 9.76 12.57 18.22
C PRO A 397 10.54 13.09 17.00
N PHE A 398 10.70 12.22 16.01
CA PHE A 398 11.36 12.57 14.75
C PHE A 398 10.43 13.49 13.96
N LEU A 399 10.80 14.73 13.77
CA LEU A 399 10.20 15.58 12.76
C LEU A 399 10.61 15.01 11.38
N PRO A 400 9.66 14.59 10.54
CA PRO A 400 9.99 14.03 9.24
C PRO A 400 10.77 15.08 8.44
N ARG A 401 12.03 14.82 8.17
CA ARG A 401 12.77 15.59 7.16
C ARG A 401 12.01 15.32 5.84
N ARG A 402 11.36 16.34 5.30
CA ARG A 402 10.94 16.35 3.91
C ARG A 402 12.20 16.14 3.05
N ARG A 403 12.53 14.89 2.76
CA ARG A 403 13.48 14.61 1.70
C ARG A 403 12.72 14.74 0.40
N SER A 404 13.10 15.75 -0.38
CA SER A 404 12.79 15.85 -1.79
C SER A 404 13.01 14.49 -2.47
N LEU A 405 12.17 14.15 -3.44
CA LEU A 405 12.33 13.04 -4.36
C LEU A 405 13.82 12.87 -4.69
N VAL A 406 14.42 11.79 -4.20
CA VAL A 406 15.82 11.49 -4.47
C VAL A 406 15.90 11.05 -5.92
N ASN A 407 16.71 11.72 -6.71
CA ASN A 407 17.09 11.26 -8.04
C ASN A 407 17.65 9.84 -7.93
N ILE A 408 16.92 8.86 -8.40
CA ILE A 408 17.35 7.45 -8.48
C ILE A 408 18.30 7.24 -9.66
N LEU A 409 18.53 8.32 -10.44
CA LEU A 409 19.39 8.34 -11.60
C LEU A 409 20.77 8.93 -11.25
N ASN A 410 21.59 8.19 -10.48
CA ASN A 410 23.07 8.29 -10.47
C ASN A 410 23.65 7.03 -9.84
#